data_bc7fe4ae8842132fed8c86eb92aa1908
#
_entry.id   bc7fe4ae8842132fed8c86eb92aa1908
#
_cell.length_a   1.000
_cell.length_b   1.000
_cell.length_c   1.000
_cell.angle_alpha   90.00
_cell.angle_beta   90.00
_cell.angle_gamma   90.00
#
_symmetry.space_group_name_H-M   'P 1'
#
loop_
_entity.id
_entity.type
_entity.pdbx_description
1 polymer ?
#
loop_
_entity_poly.entity_id
_entity_poly.type
_entity_poly.pdbx_seq_one_letter_code
_entity_poly.pdbx_strand_id
1 'polypeptide(L)'
;MMEDFLILKMDEAIKASQHFVLETPLSHPDYWKYIDRFEKKGYQIQLNYLCLDKIKDCEQRVRLRVKEGGHAVDARTIKVVYERNLEHINNYRSTFKVICLYDGMLMPTLLVKLEDDEVVMAKESSLKKMWLKKGLPSISKIVSDHLLAKKQLGKNNLQF
;
A
#
# COMPACT_ATOMS: atom_id res chain seq x y z
N MET A 1 21.05 -9.69 14.46
CA MET A 1 21.87 -8.46 14.23
C MET A 1 21.09 -7.33 13.55
N MET A 2 20.63 -7.48 12.32
CA MET A 2 19.89 -6.37 11.67
C MET A 2 18.49 -6.17 12.26
N GLU A 3 17.81 -7.25 12.61
CA GLU A 3 16.52 -7.25 13.29
C GLU A 3 16.58 -6.61 14.67
N ASP A 4 17.60 -6.94 15.48
CA ASP A 4 17.80 -6.35 16.81
C ASP A 4 17.99 -4.83 16.75
N PHE A 5 18.72 -4.35 15.73
CA PHE A 5 18.89 -2.91 15.49
C PHE A 5 17.57 -2.22 15.13
N LEU A 6 16.75 -2.84 14.27
CA LEU A 6 15.44 -2.32 13.93
C LEU A 6 14.54 -2.22 15.16
N ILE A 7 14.47 -3.28 15.97
CA ILE A 7 13.69 -3.31 17.22
C ILE A 7 14.15 -2.20 18.16
N LEU A 8 15.46 -2.02 18.35
CA LEU A 8 16.00 -0.96 19.16
C LEU A 8 15.55 0.43 18.69
N LYS A 9 15.62 0.69 17.38
CA LYS A 9 15.16 1.97 16.78
C LYS A 9 13.66 2.20 16.94
N MET A 10 12.87 1.15 16.85
CA MET A 10 11.43 1.23 17.12
C MET A 10 11.16 1.57 18.60
N ASP A 11 11.89 0.96 19.52
CA ASP A 11 11.76 1.25 20.97
C ASP A 11 12.17 2.68 21.31
N GLU A 12 13.26 3.16 20.75
CA GLU A 12 13.69 4.55 20.89
C GLU A 12 12.60 5.53 20.39
N ALA A 13 12.03 5.28 19.20
CA ALA A 13 10.98 6.11 18.63
C ALA A 13 9.71 6.11 19.50
N ILE A 14 9.28 4.93 19.97
CA ILE A 14 8.11 4.79 20.83
C ILE A 14 8.34 5.53 22.18
N LYS A 15 9.51 5.35 22.80
CA LYS A 15 9.85 5.99 24.07
C LYS A 15 9.88 7.52 23.95
N ALA A 16 10.35 8.01 22.82
CA ALA A 16 10.43 9.46 22.55
C ALA A 16 9.16 10.04 21.91
N SER A 17 8.12 9.22 21.68
CA SER A 17 6.88 9.61 20.98
C SER A 17 7.14 10.22 19.59
N GLN A 18 8.11 9.69 18.87
CA GLN A 18 8.53 10.15 17.55
C GLN A 18 7.82 9.39 16.43
N HIS A 19 7.66 10.03 15.30
CA HIS A 19 7.25 9.35 14.07
C HIS A 19 8.28 8.31 13.64
N PHE A 20 7.79 7.21 13.08
CA PHE A 20 8.64 6.15 12.55
C PHE A 20 8.19 5.76 11.14
N VAL A 21 9.13 5.64 10.23
CA VAL A 21 8.87 5.18 8.86
C VAL A 21 9.59 3.87 8.65
N LEU A 22 8.84 2.84 8.24
CA LEU A 22 9.37 1.53 7.92
C LEU A 22 9.11 1.21 6.44
N GLU A 23 10.16 0.97 5.67
CA GLU A 23 10.04 0.38 4.34
C GLU A 23 10.17 -1.14 4.46
N THR A 24 9.15 -1.86 4.06
CA THR A 24 9.09 -3.31 4.21
C THR A 24 8.12 -3.94 3.21
N PRO A 25 8.40 -5.17 2.72
CA PRO A 25 7.39 -5.99 2.07
C PRO A 25 6.43 -6.54 3.13
N LEU A 26 5.15 -6.23 3.04
CA LEU A 26 4.12 -6.73 3.96
C LEU A 26 3.70 -8.19 3.69
N SER A 27 4.51 -8.94 2.95
CA SER A 27 4.23 -10.31 2.53
C SER A 27 4.47 -11.37 3.61
N HIS A 28 5.20 -11.02 4.68
CA HIS A 28 5.53 -11.94 5.76
C HIS A 28 4.85 -11.53 7.07
N PRO A 29 4.31 -12.50 7.85
CA PRO A 29 3.61 -12.21 9.11
C PRO A 29 4.44 -11.44 10.14
N ASP A 30 5.76 -11.59 10.14
CA ASP A 30 6.63 -10.92 11.11
C ASP A 30 6.62 -9.40 10.97
N TYR A 31 6.41 -8.86 9.77
CA TYR A 31 6.30 -7.41 9.57
C TYR A 31 5.05 -6.82 10.22
N TRP A 32 3.98 -7.61 10.31
CA TRP A 32 2.74 -7.20 10.98
C TRP A 32 2.91 -7.06 12.49
N LYS A 33 3.82 -7.83 13.12
CA LYS A 33 4.17 -7.66 14.54
C LYS A 33 4.75 -6.28 14.84
N TYR A 34 5.49 -5.69 13.90
CA TYR A 34 6.01 -4.32 14.05
C TYR A 34 4.89 -3.29 13.99
N ILE A 35 3.94 -3.46 13.08
CA ILE A 35 2.75 -2.61 12.98
C ILE A 35 1.93 -2.68 14.27
N ASP A 36 1.60 -3.89 14.74
CA ASP A 36 0.89 -4.13 16.00
C ASP A 36 1.56 -3.47 17.19
N ARG A 37 2.90 -3.45 17.21
CA ARG A 37 3.65 -2.83 18.30
C ARG A 37 3.41 -1.33 18.40
N PHE A 38 3.36 -0.62 17.29
CA PHE A 38 3.05 0.80 17.24
C PHE A 38 1.56 1.06 17.51
N GLU A 39 0.66 0.28 16.93
CA GLU A 39 -0.78 0.39 17.14
C GLU A 39 -1.15 0.25 18.64
N LYS A 40 -0.60 -0.76 19.33
CA LYS A 40 -0.78 -0.96 20.79
C LYS A 40 -0.25 0.20 21.64
N LYS A 41 0.59 1.06 21.08
CA LYS A 41 1.10 2.28 21.73
C LYS A 41 0.36 3.54 21.32
N GLY A 42 -0.79 3.39 20.61
CA GLY A 42 -1.65 4.49 20.22
C GLY A 42 -1.19 5.25 18.97
N TYR A 43 -0.26 4.71 18.20
CA TYR A 43 0.14 5.32 16.92
C TYR A 43 -0.93 5.11 15.88
N GLN A 44 -1.16 6.12 15.07
CA GLN A 44 -1.92 6.01 13.83
C GLN A 44 -1.03 5.45 12.73
N ILE A 45 -1.47 4.36 12.11
CA ILE A 45 -0.69 3.68 11.07
C ILE A 45 -1.12 4.21 9.70
N GLN A 46 -0.15 4.68 8.92
CA GLN A 46 -0.35 5.06 7.53
C GLN A 46 0.38 4.10 6.61
N LEU A 47 -0.30 3.61 5.59
CA LEU A 47 0.27 2.82 4.51
C LEU A 47 0.45 3.70 3.26
N ASN A 48 1.68 3.75 2.73
CA ASN A 48 1.97 4.25 1.39
C ASN A 48 2.40 3.06 0.53
N TYR A 49 1.56 2.62 -0.39
CA TYR A 49 1.81 1.45 -1.21
C TYR A 49 2.00 1.82 -2.68
N LEU A 50 3.19 1.52 -3.22
CA LEU A 50 3.52 1.69 -4.62
C LEU A 50 3.41 0.35 -5.32
N CYS A 51 2.53 0.23 -6.30
CA CYS A 51 2.34 -0.98 -7.07
C CYS A 51 2.73 -0.77 -8.54
N LEU A 52 3.31 -1.81 -9.14
CA LEU A 52 3.55 -1.89 -10.57
C LEU A 52 2.42 -2.68 -11.23
N ASP A 53 2.14 -2.41 -12.52
CA ASP A 53 1.00 -3.00 -13.20
C ASP A 53 1.11 -4.51 -13.37
N LYS A 54 2.32 -5.02 -13.58
CA LYS A 54 2.57 -6.44 -13.84
C LYS A 54 3.78 -6.95 -13.06
N ILE A 55 3.77 -8.23 -12.76
CA ILE A 55 4.90 -8.92 -12.13
C ILE A 55 6.17 -8.80 -12.99
N LYS A 56 6.05 -8.81 -14.32
CA LYS A 56 7.18 -8.59 -15.24
C LYS A 56 7.85 -7.22 -15.06
N ASP A 57 7.08 -6.20 -14.71
CA ASP A 57 7.62 -4.86 -14.44
C ASP A 57 8.42 -4.88 -13.13
N CYS A 58 7.96 -5.65 -12.13
CA CYS A 58 8.71 -5.89 -10.89
C CYS A 58 10.04 -6.62 -11.15
N GLU A 59 10.00 -7.67 -11.98
CA GLU A 59 11.21 -8.42 -12.37
C GLU A 59 12.22 -7.52 -13.10
N GLN A 60 11.74 -6.69 -14.02
CA GLN A 60 12.59 -5.75 -14.76
C GLN A 60 13.23 -4.73 -13.79
N ARG A 61 12.47 -4.21 -12.84
CA ARG A 61 12.98 -3.28 -11.83
C ARG A 61 14.05 -3.93 -10.94
N VAL A 62 13.85 -5.17 -10.53
CA VAL A 62 14.86 -5.93 -9.78
C VAL A 62 16.13 -6.10 -10.62
N ARG A 63 16.03 -6.47 -11.90
CA ARG A 63 17.19 -6.61 -12.80
C ARG A 63 17.97 -5.30 -12.94
N LEU A 64 17.28 -4.17 -13.06
CA LEU A 64 17.94 -2.86 -13.11
C LEU A 64 18.68 -2.54 -11.81
N ARG A 65 18.04 -2.78 -10.65
CA ARG A 65 18.67 -2.59 -9.33
C ARG A 65 19.90 -3.48 -9.13
N VAL A 66 19.86 -4.73 -9.63
CA VAL A 66 21.04 -5.62 -9.59
C VAL A 66 22.21 -5.06 -10.36
N LYS A 67 21.97 -4.45 -11.53
CA LYS A 67 23.02 -3.77 -12.30
C LYS A 67 23.64 -2.58 -11.57
N GLU A 68 22.88 -1.98 -10.66
CA GLU A 68 23.30 -0.85 -9.81
C GLU A 68 23.88 -1.31 -8.45
N GLY A 69 24.15 -2.61 -8.28
CA GLY A 69 24.73 -3.18 -7.06
C GLY A 69 23.72 -3.68 -6.02
N GLY A 70 22.44 -3.76 -6.37
CA GLY A 70 21.40 -4.32 -5.51
C GLY A 70 21.39 -5.86 -5.50
N HIS A 71 20.65 -6.43 -4.55
CA HIS A 71 20.52 -7.87 -4.43
C HIS A 71 19.60 -8.47 -5.50
N ALA A 72 20.00 -9.63 -6.03
CA ALA A 72 19.17 -10.42 -6.93
C ALA A 72 18.04 -11.10 -6.14
N VAL A 73 16.83 -11.10 -6.73
CA VAL A 73 15.67 -11.82 -6.23
C VAL A 73 15.11 -12.65 -7.38
N ASP A 74 14.81 -13.92 -7.13
CA ASP A 74 14.27 -14.81 -8.15
C ASP A 74 12.79 -14.47 -8.49
N ALA A 75 12.36 -14.84 -9.69
CA ALA A 75 11.04 -14.51 -10.21
C ALA A 75 9.89 -15.09 -9.36
N ARG A 76 10.10 -16.28 -8.76
CA ARG A 76 9.11 -16.92 -7.90
C ARG A 76 8.90 -16.11 -6.63
N THR A 77 9.98 -15.66 -6.00
CA THR A 77 9.94 -14.80 -4.81
C THR A 77 9.26 -13.47 -5.11
N ILE A 78 9.60 -12.83 -6.24
CA ILE A 78 8.96 -11.58 -6.68
C ILE A 78 7.45 -11.77 -6.80
N LYS A 79 7.00 -12.85 -7.45
CA LYS A 79 5.58 -13.17 -7.60
C LYS A 79 4.89 -13.36 -6.25
N VAL A 80 5.47 -14.18 -5.38
CA VAL A 80 4.90 -14.47 -4.05
C VAL A 80 4.78 -13.19 -3.21
N VAL A 81 5.80 -12.35 -3.20
CA VAL A 81 5.80 -11.07 -2.47
C VAL A 81 4.73 -10.14 -3.04
N TYR A 82 4.63 -10.02 -4.36
CA TYR A 82 3.64 -9.19 -5.03
C TYR A 82 2.20 -9.60 -4.66
N GLU A 83 1.87 -10.89 -4.79
CA GLU A 83 0.54 -11.41 -4.52
C GLU A 83 0.17 -11.31 -3.03
N ARG A 84 1.09 -11.72 -2.13
CA ARG A 84 0.84 -11.67 -0.68
C ARG A 84 0.73 -10.26 -0.12
N ASN A 85 1.49 -9.30 -0.64
CA ASN A 85 1.34 -7.91 -0.23
C ASN A 85 -0.07 -7.40 -0.49
N LEU A 86 -0.60 -7.65 -1.69
CA LEU A 86 -1.96 -7.24 -2.06
C LEU A 86 -3.01 -7.94 -1.21
N GLU A 87 -2.87 -9.25 -1.01
CA GLU A 87 -3.77 -10.04 -0.15
C GLU A 87 -3.80 -9.50 1.28
N HIS A 88 -2.66 -9.27 1.88
CA HIS A 88 -2.58 -8.76 3.25
C HIS A 88 -3.15 -7.35 3.38
N ILE A 89 -2.83 -6.44 2.46
CA ILE A 89 -3.38 -5.09 2.47
C ILE A 89 -4.91 -5.14 2.34
N ASN A 90 -5.44 -5.98 1.46
CA ASN A 90 -6.88 -6.12 1.29
C ASN A 90 -7.57 -6.67 2.55
N ASN A 91 -6.96 -7.66 3.21
CA ASN A 91 -7.55 -8.33 4.37
C ASN A 91 -7.41 -7.52 5.67
N TYR A 92 -6.33 -6.76 5.82
CA TYR A 92 -6.00 -5.98 7.02
C TYR A 92 -6.12 -4.46 6.82
N ARG A 93 -6.90 -4.02 5.84
CA ARG A 93 -7.02 -2.59 5.51
C ARG A 93 -7.46 -1.72 6.70
N SER A 94 -8.30 -2.24 7.60
CA SER A 94 -8.79 -1.53 8.79
C SER A 94 -7.71 -1.22 9.84
N THR A 95 -6.55 -1.87 9.77
CA THR A 95 -5.37 -1.54 10.60
C THR A 95 -4.82 -0.15 10.28
N PHE A 96 -5.01 0.32 9.05
CA PHE A 96 -4.45 1.58 8.60
C PHE A 96 -5.44 2.73 8.75
N LYS A 97 -5.06 3.74 9.51
CA LYS A 97 -5.81 5.01 9.59
C LYS A 97 -5.87 5.69 8.22
N VAL A 98 -4.76 5.63 7.48
CA VAL A 98 -4.64 6.18 6.13
C VAL A 98 -4.02 5.15 5.21
N ILE A 99 -4.61 4.98 4.03
CA ILE A 99 -4.04 4.18 2.92
C ILE A 99 -3.89 5.07 1.71
N CYS A 100 -2.66 5.20 1.20
CA CYS A 100 -2.35 5.86 -0.06
C CYS A 100 -1.84 4.83 -1.07
N LEU A 101 -2.57 4.65 -2.17
CA LEU A 101 -2.21 3.73 -3.23
C LEU A 101 -1.65 4.50 -4.43
N TYR A 102 -0.43 4.17 -4.82
CA TYR A 102 0.29 4.85 -5.89
C TYR A 102 0.52 3.92 -7.09
N ASP A 103 0.39 4.49 -8.28
CA ASP A 103 0.98 3.91 -9.49
C ASP A 103 2.49 4.16 -9.46
N GLY A 104 3.27 3.09 -9.43
CA GLY A 104 4.72 3.13 -9.35
C GLY A 104 5.45 2.96 -10.69
N MET A 105 4.73 3.01 -11.85
CA MET A 105 5.33 2.69 -13.14
C MET A 105 6.43 3.68 -13.58
N LEU A 106 6.16 4.97 -13.60
CA LEU A 106 7.11 6.01 -13.99
C LEU A 106 7.48 6.88 -12.79
N MET A 107 6.64 7.88 -12.53
CA MET A 107 6.71 8.65 -11.29
C MET A 107 5.57 8.22 -10.37
N PRO A 108 5.82 8.07 -9.06
CA PRO A 108 4.77 7.71 -8.12
C PRO A 108 3.58 8.67 -8.24
N THR A 109 2.43 8.13 -8.69
CA THR A 109 1.21 8.92 -8.88
C THR A 109 0.14 8.40 -7.94
N LEU A 110 -0.34 9.24 -7.04
CA LEU A 110 -1.42 8.88 -6.12
C LEU A 110 -2.71 8.61 -6.91
N LEU A 111 -3.26 7.42 -6.75
CA LEU A 111 -4.49 6.97 -7.41
C LEU A 111 -5.69 6.95 -6.47
N VAL A 112 -5.48 6.51 -5.24
CA VAL A 112 -6.53 6.36 -4.22
C VAL A 112 -5.98 6.75 -2.88
N LYS A 113 -6.76 7.49 -2.09
CA LYS A 113 -6.52 7.74 -0.68
C LYS A 113 -7.77 7.37 0.11
N LEU A 114 -7.59 6.56 1.15
CA LEU A 114 -8.59 6.26 2.16
C LEU A 114 -8.18 6.86 3.51
N GLU A 115 -9.15 7.30 4.28
CA GLU A 115 -9.01 7.66 5.69
C GLU A 115 -10.17 6.99 6.45
N ASP A 116 -9.85 6.33 7.55
CA ASP A 116 -10.83 5.57 8.35
C ASP A 116 -11.69 4.62 7.49
N ASP A 117 -11.05 3.94 6.54
CA ASP A 117 -11.68 3.00 5.61
C ASP A 117 -12.66 3.64 4.61
N GLU A 118 -12.72 4.96 4.53
CA GLU A 118 -13.54 5.73 3.58
C GLU A 118 -12.68 6.35 2.48
N VAL A 119 -13.22 6.42 1.26
CA VAL A 119 -12.51 7.02 0.12
C VAL A 119 -12.59 8.54 0.21
N VAL A 120 -11.45 9.21 0.45
CA VAL A 120 -11.35 10.67 0.43
C VAL A 120 -10.86 11.21 -0.91
N MET A 121 -10.14 10.39 -1.68
CA MET A 121 -9.75 10.71 -3.05
C MET A 121 -9.61 9.44 -3.90
N ALA A 122 -10.14 9.46 -5.11
CA ALA A 122 -9.92 8.43 -6.09
C ALA A 122 -9.90 9.01 -7.51
N LYS A 123 -8.93 8.58 -8.32
CA LYS A 123 -8.90 8.85 -9.76
C LYS A 123 -9.68 7.77 -10.49
N GLU A 124 -10.47 8.13 -11.51
CA GLU A 124 -11.19 7.14 -12.34
C GLU A 124 -10.25 6.11 -12.98
N SER A 125 -9.04 6.53 -13.34
CA SER A 125 -7.99 5.65 -13.89
C SER A 125 -7.58 4.53 -12.94
N SER A 126 -7.81 4.66 -11.63
CA SER A 126 -7.50 3.63 -10.64
C SER A 126 -8.24 2.32 -10.92
N LEU A 127 -9.50 2.40 -11.38
CA LEU A 127 -10.32 1.22 -11.72
C LEU A 127 -9.83 0.48 -12.97
N LYS A 128 -8.92 1.05 -13.76
CA LYS A 128 -8.28 0.38 -14.89
C LYS A 128 -7.08 -0.49 -14.45
N LYS A 129 -6.59 -0.29 -13.22
CA LYS A 129 -5.44 -1.02 -12.69
C LYS A 129 -5.85 -2.43 -12.25
N MET A 130 -5.26 -3.44 -12.89
CA MET A 130 -5.60 -4.84 -12.59
C MET A 130 -5.19 -5.25 -11.19
N TRP A 131 -4.08 -4.72 -10.67
CA TRP A 131 -3.64 -4.97 -9.30
C TRP A 131 -4.64 -4.42 -8.26
N LEU A 132 -5.31 -3.29 -8.55
CA LEU A 132 -6.38 -2.79 -7.68
C LEU A 132 -7.61 -3.69 -7.79
N LYS A 133 -8.09 -3.97 -9.00
CA LYS A 133 -9.30 -4.77 -9.23
C LYS A 133 -9.21 -6.19 -8.68
N LYS A 134 -8.12 -6.89 -8.96
CA LYS A 134 -7.94 -8.30 -8.60
C LYS A 134 -7.21 -8.50 -7.28
N GLY A 135 -6.23 -7.65 -6.98
CA GLY A 135 -5.41 -7.77 -5.79
C GLY A 135 -6.00 -7.12 -4.55
N LEU A 136 -6.80 -6.06 -4.72
CA LEU A 136 -7.47 -5.32 -3.65
C LEU A 136 -8.99 -5.24 -3.87
N PRO A 137 -9.70 -6.36 -4.00
CA PRO A 137 -11.11 -6.36 -4.41
C PRO A 137 -12.02 -5.59 -3.46
N SER A 138 -11.77 -5.60 -2.15
CA SER A 138 -12.58 -4.85 -1.19
C SER A 138 -12.37 -3.33 -1.33
N ILE A 139 -11.13 -2.88 -1.54
CA ILE A 139 -10.83 -1.47 -1.80
C ILE A 139 -11.39 -1.05 -3.16
N SER A 140 -11.21 -1.89 -4.18
CA SER A 140 -11.76 -1.63 -5.53
C SER A 140 -13.26 -1.41 -5.51
N LYS A 141 -13.99 -2.17 -4.69
CA LYS A 141 -15.44 -2.02 -4.54
C LYS A 141 -15.81 -0.65 -3.97
N ILE A 142 -15.23 -0.26 -2.83
CA ILE A 142 -15.56 1.04 -2.21
C ILE A 142 -15.13 2.22 -3.07
N VAL A 143 -14.04 2.10 -3.83
CA VAL A 143 -13.62 3.11 -4.81
C VAL A 143 -14.63 3.22 -5.95
N SER A 144 -15.12 2.10 -6.48
CA SER A 144 -16.15 2.09 -7.52
C SER A 144 -17.44 2.75 -7.05
N ASP A 145 -17.91 2.40 -5.85
CA ASP A 145 -19.13 2.97 -5.26
C ASP A 145 -18.99 4.48 -5.04
N HIS A 146 -17.84 4.94 -4.55
CA HIS A 146 -17.54 6.37 -4.37
C HIS A 146 -17.58 7.14 -5.70
N LEU A 147 -16.94 6.61 -6.75
CA LEU A 147 -16.90 7.26 -8.07
C LEU A 147 -18.28 7.29 -8.74
N LEU A 148 -19.10 6.25 -8.55
CA LEU A 148 -20.48 6.22 -9.05
C LEU A 148 -21.35 7.27 -8.36
N ALA A 149 -21.29 7.35 -7.02
CA ALA A 149 -22.03 8.36 -6.25
C ALA A 149 -21.66 9.78 -6.68
N LYS A 150 -20.36 10.05 -6.88
CA LYS A 150 -19.87 11.36 -7.36
C LYS A 150 -20.44 11.73 -8.74
N LYS A 151 -20.53 10.75 -9.66
CA LYS A 151 -21.12 10.97 -11.01
C LYS A 151 -22.62 11.27 -10.95
N GLN A 152 -23.35 10.62 -10.05
CA GLN A 152 -24.78 10.86 -9.86
C GLN A 152 -25.05 12.28 -9.32
N LEU A 153 -24.28 12.71 -8.29
CA LEU A 153 -24.37 14.07 -7.74
C LEU A 153 -24.05 15.14 -8.81
N GLY A 154 -23.03 14.91 -9.63
CA GLY A 154 -22.68 15.83 -10.73
C GLY A 154 -23.77 15.97 -11.77
N LYS A 155 -24.52 14.91 -12.09
CA LYS A 155 -25.65 14.96 -13.04
C LYS A 155 -26.85 15.71 -12.48
N ASN A 156 -27.15 15.53 -11.21
CA ASN A 156 -28.29 16.22 -10.57
C ASN A 156 -28.09 17.74 -10.46
N ASN A 157 -26.84 18.19 -10.34
CA ASN A 157 -26.50 19.62 -10.28
C ASN A 157 -26.50 20.32 -11.67
N LEU A 158 -26.63 19.59 -12.76
CA LEU A 158 -26.71 20.15 -14.12
C LEU A 158 -28.15 20.26 -14.65
N GLN A 159 -29.16 19.93 -13.82
CA GLN A 159 -30.59 19.99 -14.19
C GLN A 159 -31.32 21.22 -13.62
N PHE A 160 -30.57 22.23 -13.14
CA PHE A 160 -31.14 23.52 -12.70
C PHE A 160 -30.58 24.68 -13.49
#